data_22584026a356681aef906c451a8462e2
#
_entry.id   22584026a356681aef906c451a8462e2
#
_cell.length_a   1.000
_cell.length_b   1.000
_cell.length_c   1.000
_cell.angle_alpha   90.00
_cell.angle_beta   90.00
_cell.angle_gamma   90.00
#
_symmetry.space_group_name_H-M   'P 1'
#
loop_
_entity.id
_entity.type
_entity.pdbx_description
1 polymer ?
#
loop_
_entity_poly.entity_id
_entity_poly.type
_entity_poly.pdbx_seq_one_letter_code
_entity_poly.pdbx_strand_id
1 'polypeptide(L)'
;MNRSTRVVAAAILSLAAFWLAQRLPHGMEPARAAVMVRAAQIMEQAIEAVRVERMHSGVGFDLHTDPNRTGLIGTETGPLMTTLGQLEAKRTTTNPNIAGLIVSMLQDAGVRTGDKIAVGSSGSFPALLVASLAAAKAMSLTPVTILSLGASSYGATDPGFTLLDLYELLLREQICSVRAAGVSLGGEQDIGIEFQTEVRDRLIRKIQDSSVPFLYQSDLVKNVAERMRMYESAAPGRIAAFINSGGGDANIGTSRLVLDLRPGLVLAPALPPVPERGVLFEAAARGIPVIHLLYVKGLAMQAGLPWDPIPLPRPAVVQQTGSGPTGGFWLVSAMYFALLLLLIAYPD
;
A
#
# COMPACT_ATOMS: atom_id res chain seq x y z
N MET A 1 -15.28 6.64 56.27
CA MET A 1 -15.87 5.50 55.51
C MET A 1 -15.07 4.25 55.87
N ASN A 2 -15.70 3.20 56.36
CA ASN A 2 -14.94 2.01 56.82
C ASN A 2 -14.28 1.28 55.63
N ARG A 3 -13.29 0.43 55.93
CA ARG A 3 -12.46 -0.27 54.91
C ARG A 3 -13.31 -1.11 53.93
N SER A 4 -14.34 -1.78 54.44
CA SER A 4 -15.25 -2.60 53.59
C SER A 4 -16.06 -1.76 52.64
N THR A 5 -16.55 -0.60 53.04
CA THR A 5 -17.30 0.32 52.19
C THR A 5 -16.44 0.91 51.07
N ARG A 6 -15.14 1.19 51.35
CA ARG A 6 -14.19 1.65 50.33
C ARG A 6 -13.92 0.59 49.28
N VAL A 7 -13.75 -0.67 49.69
CA VAL A 7 -13.52 -1.78 48.77
C VAL A 7 -14.75 -1.99 47.86
N VAL A 8 -15.97 -1.95 48.40
CA VAL A 8 -17.19 -2.07 47.61
C VAL A 8 -17.35 -0.88 46.66
N ALA A 9 -17.09 0.34 47.13
CA ALA A 9 -17.14 1.53 46.26
C ALA A 9 -16.10 1.46 45.11
N ALA A 10 -14.90 1.02 45.37
CA ALA A 10 -13.86 0.83 44.36
C ALA A 10 -14.25 -0.25 43.36
N ALA A 11 -14.85 -1.35 43.78
CA ALA A 11 -15.33 -2.42 42.89
C ALA A 11 -16.46 -1.92 41.96
N ILE A 12 -17.43 -1.20 42.51
CA ILE A 12 -18.53 -0.59 41.73
C ILE A 12 -17.97 0.42 40.70
N LEU A 13 -17.04 1.28 41.13
CA LEU A 13 -16.39 2.24 40.28
C LEU A 13 -15.64 1.57 39.13
N SER A 14 -14.91 0.47 39.42
CA SER A 14 -14.18 -0.31 38.41
C SER A 14 -15.10 -0.94 37.36
N LEU A 15 -16.21 -1.55 37.83
CA LEU A 15 -17.23 -2.13 36.94
C LEU A 15 -17.90 -1.08 36.09
N ALA A 16 -18.24 0.07 36.65
CA ALA A 16 -18.85 1.18 35.93
C ALA A 16 -17.89 1.77 34.86
N ALA A 17 -16.62 1.99 35.23
CA ALA A 17 -15.59 2.47 34.31
C ALA A 17 -15.32 1.48 33.16
N PHE A 18 -15.24 0.18 33.45
CA PHE A 18 -15.10 -0.88 32.46
C PHE A 18 -16.29 -0.92 31.51
N TRP A 19 -17.52 -0.89 32.02
CA TRP A 19 -18.73 -0.88 31.23
C TRP A 19 -18.86 0.38 30.36
N LEU A 20 -18.51 1.54 30.89
CA LEU A 20 -18.47 2.80 30.15
C LEU A 20 -17.39 2.77 29.07
N ALA A 21 -16.19 2.28 29.38
CA ALA A 21 -15.10 2.14 28.43
C ALA A 21 -15.47 1.24 27.25
N GLN A 22 -16.22 0.16 27.48
CA GLN A 22 -16.72 -0.70 26.40
C GLN A 22 -17.80 -0.06 25.51
N ARG A 23 -18.54 0.93 26.03
CA ARG A 23 -19.59 1.65 25.29
C ARG A 23 -19.08 2.91 24.58
N LEU A 24 -17.90 3.37 24.94
CA LEU A 24 -17.30 4.46 24.18
C LEU A 24 -17.07 4.00 22.73
N PRO A 25 -17.43 4.83 21.75
CA PRO A 25 -17.14 4.47 20.37
C PRO A 25 -15.63 4.27 20.22
N HIS A 26 -15.22 3.06 19.93
CA HIS A 26 -13.89 2.76 19.42
C HIS A 26 -13.90 3.19 17.96
N GLY A 27 -14.04 4.49 17.75
CA GLY A 27 -14.35 5.07 16.46
C GLY A 27 -13.11 5.76 15.89
N MET A 28 -12.79 5.39 14.65
CA MET A 28 -11.91 6.15 13.79
C MET A 28 -12.44 7.60 13.70
N GLU A 29 -11.55 8.56 13.71
CA GLU A 29 -11.91 9.96 13.51
C GLU A 29 -12.72 10.13 12.22
N PRO A 30 -13.88 10.83 12.23
CA PRO A 30 -14.74 10.95 11.04
C PRO A 30 -14.02 11.51 9.82
N ALA A 31 -13.10 12.45 10.00
CA ALA A 31 -12.26 12.99 8.93
C ALA A 31 -11.37 11.91 8.29
N ARG A 32 -10.74 11.05 9.10
CA ARG A 32 -9.95 9.91 8.64
C ARG A 32 -10.80 8.93 7.85
N ALA A 33 -11.96 8.56 8.40
CA ALA A 33 -12.90 7.67 7.75
C ALA A 33 -13.36 8.19 6.37
N ALA A 34 -13.67 9.48 6.28
CA ALA A 34 -14.08 10.12 5.02
C ALA A 34 -12.97 10.05 3.94
N VAL A 35 -11.71 10.27 4.30
CA VAL A 35 -10.58 10.17 3.36
C VAL A 35 -10.38 8.74 2.88
N MET A 36 -10.53 7.73 3.76
CA MET A 36 -10.44 6.32 3.39
C MET A 36 -11.52 5.92 2.39
N VAL A 37 -12.78 6.30 2.64
CA VAL A 37 -13.89 6.04 1.71
C VAL A 37 -13.65 6.74 0.38
N ARG A 38 -13.19 7.99 0.40
CA ARG A 38 -12.83 8.73 -0.82
C ARG A 38 -11.73 8.03 -1.62
N ALA A 39 -10.70 7.50 -0.97
CA ALA A 39 -9.65 6.74 -1.65
C ALA A 39 -10.20 5.48 -2.31
N ALA A 40 -11.08 4.74 -1.63
CA ALA A 40 -11.74 3.57 -2.19
C ALA A 40 -12.63 3.92 -3.39
N GLN A 41 -13.37 5.03 -3.34
CA GLN A 41 -14.16 5.53 -4.47
C GLN A 41 -13.29 5.92 -5.67
N ILE A 42 -12.15 6.57 -5.44
CA ILE A 42 -11.19 6.91 -6.51
C ILE A 42 -10.61 5.63 -7.13
N MET A 43 -10.29 4.61 -6.33
CA MET A 43 -9.83 3.32 -6.85
C MET A 43 -10.91 2.62 -7.67
N GLU A 44 -12.18 2.66 -7.24
CA GLU A 44 -13.31 2.11 -8.01
C GLU A 44 -13.46 2.82 -9.36
N GLN A 45 -13.35 4.16 -9.40
CA GLN A 45 -13.34 4.94 -10.64
C GLN A 45 -12.16 4.57 -11.55
N ALA A 46 -10.98 4.37 -10.98
CA ALA A 46 -9.81 3.94 -11.74
C ALA A 46 -9.97 2.54 -12.33
N ILE A 47 -10.55 1.59 -11.59
CA ILE A 47 -10.86 0.24 -12.07
C ILE A 47 -11.86 0.32 -13.24
N GLU A 48 -12.88 1.17 -13.13
CA GLU A 48 -13.84 1.38 -14.22
C GLU A 48 -13.17 1.95 -15.48
N ALA A 49 -12.28 2.92 -15.32
CA ALA A 49 -11.51 3.47 -16.46
C ALA A 49 -10.64 2.39 -17.14
N VAL A 50 -9.98 1.53 -16.36
CA VAL A 50 -9.21 0.39 -16.89
C VAL A 50 -10.11 -0.59 -17.63
N ARG A 51 -11.27 -0.90 -17.06
CA ARG A 51 -12.26 -1.79 -17.68
C ARG A 51 -12.71 -1.26 -19.04
N VAL A 52 -13.02 0.03 -19.14
CA VAL A 52 -13.45 0.68 -20.38
C VAL A 52 -12.32 0.67 -21.42
N GLU A 53 -11.09 1.00 -21.03
CA GLU A 53 -9.92 0.98 -21.91
C GLU A 53 -9.68 -0.43 -22.49
N ARG A 54 -9.74 -1.47 -21.67
CA ARG A 54 -9.57 -2.87 -22.08
C ARG A 54 -10.67 -3.30 -23.05
N MET A 55 -11.90 -2.86 -22.84
CA MET A 55 -13.00 -3.14 -23.77
C MET A 55 -12.79 -2.43 -25.14
N HIS A 56 -12.36 -1.17 -25.13
CA HIS A 56 -12.10 -0.41 -26.36
C HIS A 56 -10.93 -0.97 -27.18
N SER A 57 -9.90 -1.51 -26.51
CA SER A 57 -8.77 -2.17 -27.17
C SER A 57 -9.11 -3.55 -27.74
N GLY A 58 -10.36 -4.01 -27.65
CA GLY A 58 -10.79 -5.31 -28.14
C GLY A 58 -10.27 -6.49 -27.31
N VAL A 59 -9.65 -6.24 -26.18
CA VAL A 59 -9.17 -7.26 -25.24
C VAL A 59 -10.32 -7.61 -24.28
N GLY A 60 -10.91 -8.77 -24.48
CA GLY A 60 -11.96 -9.27 -23.60
C GLY A 60 -11.44 -9.60 -22.18
N PHE A 61 -12.36 -9.86 -21.25
CA PHE A 61 -12.04 -10.36 -19.92
C PHE A 61 -12.14 -11.87 -19.89
N ASP A 62 -11.12 -12.53 -19.37
CA ASP A 62 -11.25 -13.92 -18.98
C ASP A 62 -11.95 -13.99 -17.62
N LEU A 63 -13.23 -14.37 -17.64
CA LEU A 63 -14.06 -14.44 -16.43
C LEU A 63 -13.61 -15.51 -15.44
N HIS A 64 -12.74 -16.42 -15.85
CA HIS A 64 -12.14 -17.41 -14.95
C HIS A 64 -11.05 -16.75 -14.07
N THR A 65 -10.23 -15.90 -14.66
CA THR A 65 -9.15 -15.22 -13.95
C THR A 65 -9.59 -13.86 -13.37
N ASP A 66 -10.45 -13.11 -14.06
CA ASP A 66 -10.98 -11.80 -13.64
C ASP A 66 -12.52 -11.77 -13.61
N PRO A 67 -13.19 -12.51 -12.69
CA PRO A 67 -14.66 -12.57 -12.62
C PRO A 67 -15.29 -11.21 -12.33
N ASN A 68 -14.56 -10.30 -11.68
CA ASN A 68 -15.00 -8.93 -11.40
C ASN A 68 -14.79 -7.96 -12.57
N ARG A 69 -14.20 -8.41 -13.69
CA ARG A 69 -13.95 -7.61 -14.90
C ARG A 69 -13.18 -6.32 -14.62
N THR A 70 -12.17 -6.39 -13.78
CA THR A 70 -11.41 -5.21 -13.38
C THR A 70 -10.42 -4.75 -14.45
N GLY A 71 -10.00 -5.66 -15.34
CA GLY A 71 -8.94 -5.42 -16.32
C GLY A 71 -7.52 -5.33 -15.72
N LEU A 72 -7.40 -5.56 -14.41
CA LEU A 72 -6.13 -5.50 -13.66
C LEU A 72 -5.53 -6.88 -13.40
N ILE A 73 -6.21 -7.94 -13.85
CA ILE A 73 -5.74 -9.32 -13.77
C ILE A 73 -5.31 -9.75 -15.16
N GLY A 74 -4.04 -10.12 -15.28
CA GLY A 74 -3.47 -10.65 -16.51
C GLY A 74 -3.60 -12.16 -16.63
N THR A 75 -2.89 -12.73 -17.60
CA THR A 75 -2.82 -14.17 -17.84
C THR A 75 -1.85 -14.84 -16.87
N GLU A 76 -2.02 -16.14 -16.67
CA GLU A 76 -1.11 -16.95 -15.85
C GLU A 76 0.32 -16.89 -16.36
N THR A 77 0.46 -17.02 -17.69
CA THR A 77 1.74 -16.92 -18.38
C THR A 77 1.68 -15.80 -19.40
N GLY A 78 2.82 -15.18 -19.67
CA GLY A 78 2.89 -14.10 -20.66
C GLY A 78 4.31 -13.63 -20.90
N PRO A 79 4.56 -12.88 -21.98
CA PRO A 79 5.91 -12.45 -22.35
C PRO A 79 6.63 -11.59 -21.30
N LEU A 80 5.89 -10.92 -20.38
CA LEU A 80 6.46 -10.12 -19.30
C LEU A 80 6.52 -10.86 -17.95
N MET A 81 6.23 -12.16 -17.95
CA MET A 81 6.28 -12.94 -16.72
C MET A 81 7.74 -13.19 -16.31
N THR A 82 8.07 -12.87 -15.06
CA THR A 82 9.40 -13.08 -14.46
C THR A 82 9.38 -14.10 -13.33
N THR A 83 8.20 -14.36 -12.73
CA THR A 83 8.05 -15.30 -11.60
C THR A 83 6.61 -15.78 -11.48
N LEU A 84 6.39 -16.79 -10.67
CA LEU A 84 5.06 -17.30 -10.37
C LEU A 84 4.30 -16.35 -9.43
N GLY A 85 2.96 -16.37 -9.51
CA GLY A 85 2.08 -15.58 -8.68
C GLY A 85 0.79 -16.31 -8.34
N GLN A 86 0.16 -15.96 -7.24
CA GLN A 86 -1.10 -16.54 -6.79
C GLN A 86 -2.28 -15.69 -7.27
N LEU A 87 -3.22 -16.29 -8.00
CA LEU A 87 -4.37 -15.60 -8.60
C LEU A 87 -5.25 -14.90 -7.57
N GLU A 88 -5.57 -15.58 -6.47
CA GLU A 88 -6.42 -15.04 -5.40
C GLU A 88 -5.79 -13.81 -4.74
N ALA A 89 -4.46 -13.77 -4.63
CA ALA A 89 -3.75 -12.59 -4.14
C ALA A 89 -3.94 -11.41 -5.10
N LYS A 90 -3.85 -11.66 -6.42
CA LYS A 90 -4.09 -10.61 -7.43
C LYS A 90 -5.51 -10.08 -7.35
N ARG A 91 -6.51 -10.98 -7.33
CA ARG A 91 -7.93 -10.61 -7.22
C ARG A 91 -8.23 -9.87 -5.91
N THR A 92 -7.63 -10.30 -4.80
CA THR A 92 -7.76 -9.58 -3.52
C THR A 92 -7.29 -8.13 -3.63
N THR A 93 -6.21 -7.87 -4.38
CA THR A 93 -5.69 -6.49 -4.52
C THR A 93 -6.60 -5.56 -5.34
N THR A 94 -7.57 -6.09 -6.09
CA THR A 94 -8.55 -5.27 -6.82
C THR A 94 -9.68 -4.73 -5.92
N ASN A 95 -9.75 -5.16 -4.65
CA ASN A 95 -10.71 -4.61 -3.68
C ASN A 95 -10.45 -3.11 -3.46
N PRO A 96 -11.43 -2.21 -3.78
CA PRO A 96 -11.25 -0.76 -3.66
C PRO A 96 -10.86 -0.31 -2.25
N ASN A 97 -11.26 -1.05 -1.23
CA ASN A 97 -10.97 -0.70 0.17
C ASN A 97 -9.48 -0.82 0.53
N ILE A 98 -8.66 -1.44 -0.32
CA ILE A 98 -7.19 -1.43 -0.15
C ILE A 98 -6.64 0.00 -0.26
N ALA A 99 -7.21 0.86 -1.11
CA ALA A 99 -6.82 2.27 -1.15
C ALA A 99 -7.12 2.99 0.18
N GLY A 100 -8.27 2.70 0.80
CA GLY A 100 -8.59 3.19 2.15
C GLY A 100 -7.62 2.67 3.21
N LEU A 101 -7.23 1.39 3.13
CA LEU A 101 -6.23 0.81 4.02
C LEU A 101 -4.86 1.52 3.88
N ILE A 102 -4.43 1.84 2.65
CA ILE A 102 -3.19 2.60 2.41
C ILE A 102 -3.27 4.00 3.02
N VAL A 103 -4.42 4.69 2.91
CA VAL A 103 -4.65 5.98 3.60
C VAL A 103 -4.41 5.83 5.10
N SER A 104 -4.98 4.80 5.72
CA SER A 104 -4.79 4.54 7.15
C SER A 104 -3.31 4.40 7.51
N MET A 105 -2.57 3.57 6.77
CA MET A 105 -1.14 3.35 7.00
C MET A 105 -0.29 4.61 6.79
N LEU A 106 -0.61 5.43 5.78
CA LEU A 106 0.06 6.71 5.53
C LEU A 106 -0.16 7.68 6.70
N GLN A 107 -1.39 7.78 7.21
CA GLN A 107 -1.69 8.62 8.37
C GLN A 107 -1.00 8.11 9.65
N ASP A 108 -0.95 6.78 9.86
CA ASP A 108 -0.22 6.16 10.98
C ASP A 108 1.31 6.39 10.86
N ALA A 109 1.83 6.53 9.63
CA ALA A 109 3.21 6.93 9.35
C ALA A 109 3.46 8.45 9.57
N GLY A 110 2.44 9.22 9.89
CA GLY A 110 2.53 10.67 10.10
C GLY A 110 2.54 11.50 8.81
N VAL A 111 2.16 10.91 7.67
CA VAL A 111 2.06 11.61 6.37
C VAL A 111 0.89 12.58 6.38
N ARG A 112 1.10 13.79 5.89
CA ARG A 112 0.13 14.89 5.87
C ARG A 112 -0.15 15.36 4.46
N THR A 113 -1.27 16.04 4.29
CA THR A 113 -1.64 16.72 3.03
C THR A 113 -0.49 17.58 2.51
N GLY A 114 -0.19 17.46 1.22
CA GLY A 114 0.89 18.17 0.54
C GLY A 114 2.24 17.47 0.59
N ASP A 115 2.40 16.42 1.41
CA ASP A 115 3.65 15.68 1.49
C ASP A 115 3.98 14.94 0.18
N LYS A 116 5.27 14.71 -0.03
CA LYS A 116 5.80 13.85 -1.08
C LYS A 116 5.94 12.42 -0.55
N ILE A 117 5.46 11.47 -1.33
CA ILE A 117 5.67 10.03 -1.08
C ILE A 117 6.39 9.38 -2.25
N ALA A 118 7.22 8.38 -1.97
CA ALA A 118 7.82 7.53 -2.98
C ALA A 118 6.98 6.26 -3.17
N VAL A 119 6.79 5.84 -4.43
CA VAL A 119 6.05 4.62 -4.77
C VAL A 119 6.90 3.76 -5.70
N GLY A 120 7.29 2.58 -5.22
CA GLY A 120 7.96 1.55 -6.02
C GLY A 120 6.96 0.46 -6.42
N SER A 121 6.68 0.33 -7.71
CA SER A 121 5.69 -0.63 -8.22
C SER A 121 6.27 -1.52 -9.30
N SER A 122 5.84 -2.78 -9.34
CA SER A 122 6.14 -3.70 -10.44
C SER A 122 4.86 -4.20 -11.11
N GLY A 123 4.98 -4.74 -12.32
CA GLY A 123 3.88 -5.35 -13.04
C GLY A 123 3.19 -6.50 -12.30
N SER A 124 3.79 -6.98 -11.20
CA SER A 124 3.24 -8.08 -10.41
C SER A 124 1.89 -7.77 -9.77
N PHE A 125 1.65 -6.52 -9.34
CA PHE A 125 0.42 -6.13 -8.67
C PHE A 125 -0.10 -4.77 -9.18
N PRO A 126 -0.63 -4.70 -10.43
CA PRO A 126 -1.10 -3.43 -11.00
C PRO A 126 -2.18 -2.77 -10.14
N ALA A 127 -3.05 -3.55 -9.49
CA ALA A 127 -4.08 -3.01 -8.61
C ALA A 127 -3.52 -2.33 -7.35
N LEU A 128 -2.36 -2.76 -6.82
CA LEU A 128 -1.70 -2.07 -5.70
C LEU A 128 -1.12 -0.71 -6.12
N LEU A 129 -0.66 -0.57 -7.37
CA LEU A 129 -0.30 0.73 -7.94
C LEU A 129 -1.51 1.66 -7.97
N VAL A 130 -2.63 1.18 -8.52
CA VAL A 130 -3.89 1.95 -8.57
C VAL A 130 -4.32 2.38 -7.17
N ALA A 131 -4.30 1.46 -6.20
CA ALA A 131 -4.66 1.74 -4.81
C ALA A 131 -3.74 2.80 -4.18
N SER A 132 -2.42 2.72 -4.44
CA SER A 132 -1.43 3.68 -3.92
C SER A 132 -1.65 5.08 -4.48
N LEU A 133 -1.94 5.20 -5.78
CA LEU A 133 -2.22 6.48 -6.43
C LEU A 133 -3.58 7.04 -6.01
N ALA A 134 -4.59 6.20 -5.84
CA ALA A 134 -5.91 6.60 -5.31
C ALA A 134 -5.81 7.15 -3.87
N ALA A 135 -5.02 6.48 -3.02
CA ALA A 135 -4.75 6.95 -1.66
C ALA A 135 -4.00 8.30 -1.68
N ALA A 136 -2.97 8.43 -2.53
CA ALA A 136 -2.23 9.68 -2.69
C ALA A 136 -3.15 10.83 -3.13
N LYS A 137 -4.02 10.60 -4.12
CA LYS A 137 -5.00 11.59 -4.58
C LYS A 137 -5.99 11.98 -3.47
N ALA A 138 -6.53 11.01 -2.74
CA ALA A 138 -7.48 11.27 -1.65
C ALA A 138 -6.88 12.13 -0.52
N MET A 139 -5.59 11.95 -0.24
CA MET A 139 -4.84 12.72 0.76
C MET A 139 -4.20 13.99 0.22
N SER A 140 -4.33 14.28 -1.09
CA SER A 140 -3.65 15.40 -1.78
C SER A 140 -2.12 15.34 -1.62
N LEU A 141 -1.53 14.17 -1.81
CA LEU A 141 -0.09 13.93 -1.78
C LEU A 141 0.53 14.05 -3.17
N THR A 142 1.85 14.24 -3.22
CA THR A 142 2.63 14.19 -4.46
C THR A 142 3.32 12.81 -4.56
N PRO A 143 2.79 11.86 -5.35
CA PRO A 143 3.43 10.56 -5.54
C PRO A 143 4.58 10.66 -6.54
N VAL A 144 5.79 10.31 -6.13
CA VAL A 144 6.93 10.09 -7.01
C VAL A 144 7.02 8.59 -7.27
N THR A 145 6.68 8.16 -8.49
CA THR A 145 6.49 6.75 -8.81
C THR A 145 7.60 6.25 -9.73
N ILE A 146 8.21 5.11 -9.40
CA ILE A 146 9.11 4.36 -10.28
C ILE A 146 8.46 3.00 -10.56
N LEU A 147 8.41 2.63 -11.84
CA LEU A 147 7.76 1.44 -12.35
C LEU A 147 8.79 0.40 -12.79
N SER A 148 8.54 -0.87 -12.53
CA SER A 148 9.25 -2.01 -13.11
C SER A 148 8.25 -2.84 -13.92
N LEU A 149 8.50 -3.09 -15.22
CA LEU A 149 7.51 -3.67 -16.13
C LEU A 149 7.33 -5.17 -15.91
N GLY A 150 8.35 -5.89 -15.43
CA GLY A 150 8.27 -7.32 -15.14
C GLY A 150 7.17 -7.66 -14.14
N ALA A 151 6.50 -8.78 -14.37
CA ALA A 151 5.33 -9.20 -13.62
C ALA A 151 5.43 -10.65 -13.15
N SER A 152 4.83 -10.97 -12.02
CA SER A 152 4.50 -12.37 -11.69
C SER A 152 3.22 -12.79 -12.40
N SER A 153 2.96 -14.10 -12.48
CA SER A 153 1.71 -14.68 -13.04
C SER A 153 0.50 -13.85 -12.64
N TYR A 154 -0.44 -13.69 -13.56
CA TYR A 154 -1.68 -12.90 -13.38
C TYR A 154 -1.48 -11.39 -13.10
N GLY A 155 -0.25 -10.88 -13.19
CA GLY A 155 0.02 -9.44 -13.15
C GLY A 155 -0.13 -8.80 -14.54
N ALA A 156 0.55 -7.66 -14.79
CA ALA A 156 0.62 -7.01 -16.10
C ALA A 156 1.57 -7.78 -17.03
N THR A 157 1.20 -9.01 -17.39
CA THR A 157 2.01 -9.95 -18.17
C THR A 157 1.91 -9.74 -19.69
N ASP A 158 0.99 -8.87 -20.14
CA ASP A 158 0.72 -8.56 -21.55
C ASP A 158 1.58 -7.36 -22.02
N PRO A 159 2.46 -7.52 -23.03
CA PRO A 159 3.22 -6.40 -23.61
C PRO A 159 2.35 -5.40 -24.38
N GLY A 160 1.10 -5.74 -24.70
CA GLY A 160 0.11 -4.85 -25.31
C GLY A 160 -0.48 -3.84 -24.31
N PHE A 161 -0.54 -4.19 -23.02
CA PHE A 161 -1.02 -3.31 -21.95
C PHE A 161 -0.16 -3.49 -20.70
N THR A 162 0.97 -2.82 -20.67
CA THR A 162 1.98 -2.89 -19.61
C THR A 162 1.61 -2.02 -18.40
N LEU A 163 2.39 -2.13 -17.31
CA LEU A 163 2.25 -1.24 -16.16
C LEU A 163 2.44 0.25 -16.52
N LEU A 164 3.26 0.54 -17.55
CA LEU A 164 3.45 1.90 -18.07
C LEU A 164 2.17 2.40 -18.75
N ASP A 165 1.51 1.58 -19.59
CA ASP A 165 0.24 1.94 -20.23
C ASP A 165 -0.86 2.19 -19.19
N LEU A 166 -0.91 1.36 -18.15
CA LEU A 166 -1.81 1.59 -17.02
C LEU A 166 -1.52 2.94 -16.36
N TYR A 167 -0.25 3.27 -16.09
CA TYR A 167 0.11 4.53 -15.47
C TYR A 167 -0.28 5.74 -16.33
N GLU A 168 -0.06 5.66 -17.64
CA GLU A 168 -0.46 6.70 -18.60
C GLU A 168 -1.98 6.86 -18.69
N LEU A 169 -2.74 5.75 -18.62
CA LEU A 169 -4.18 5.80 -18.49
C LEU A 169 -4.60 6.55 -17.20
N LEU A 170 -3.99 6.23 -16.06
CA LEU A 170 -4.30 6.88 -14.78
C LEU A 170 -3.97 8.38 -14.78
N LEU A 171 -2.95 8.80 -15.54
CA LEU A 171 -2.65 10.22 -15.80
C LEU A 171 -3.75 10.88 -16.64
N ARG A 172 -4.16 10.25 -17.74
CA ARG A 172 -5.21 10.73 -18.65
C ARG A 172 -6.55 10.89 -17.92
N GLU A 173 -6.88 9.93 -17.06
CA GLU A 173 -8.08 9.94 -16.23
C GLU A 173 -7.93 10.79 -14.95
N GLN A 174 -6.84 11.52 -14.83
CA GLN A 174 -6.57 12.40 -13.69
C GLN A 174 -6.59 11.69 -12.31
N ILE A 175 -6.43 10.39 -12.28
CA ILE A 175 -6.23 9.64 -11.02
C ILE A 175 -4.87 9.98 -10.41
N CYS A 176 -3.88 10.21 -11.25
CA CYS A 176 -2.57 10.73 -10.89
C CYS A 176 -2.30 12.01 -11.69
N SER A 177 -1.59 12.99 -11.11
CA SER A 177 -1.25 14.26 -11.76
C SER A 177 0.24 14.41 -12.09
N VAL A 178 1.06 13.43 -11.67
CA VAL A 178 2.52 13.48 -11.82
C VAL A 178 2.97 12.33 -12.71
N ARG A 179 3.82 12.60 -13.70
CA ARG A 179 4.43 11.54 -14.53
C ARG A 179 5.31 10.63 -13.69
N ALA A 180 5.48 9.38 -14.11
CA ALA A 180 6.42 8.47 -13.47
C ALA A 180 7.85 9.07 -13.51
N ALA A 181 8.56 8.96 -12.41
CA ALA A 181 9.93 9.46 -12.29
C ALA A 181 10.93 8.56 -13.02
N GLY A 182 10.60 7.29 -13.22
CA GLY A 182 11.43 6.34 -13.93
C GLY A 182 10.69 5.05 -14.23
N VAL A 183 11.18 4.34 -15.24
CA VAL A 183 10.70 3.01 -15.64
C VAL A 183 11.89 2.10 -15.87
N SER A 184 11.86 0.88 -15.33
CA SER A 184 12.80 -0.20 -15.61
C SER A 184 12.11 -1.40 -16.25
N LEU A 185 12.87 -2.33 -16.79
CA LEU A 185 12.32 -3.56 -17.35
C LEU A 185 11.78 -4.50 -16.26
N GLY A 186 12.34 -4.46 -15.05
CA GLY A 186 12.00 -5.41 -14.00
C GLY A 186 12.67 -6.78 -14.21
N GLY A 187 12.20 -7.78 -13.48
CA GLY A 187 12.81 -9.10 -13.47
C GLY A 187 14.10 -9.16 -12.66
N GLU A 188 14.86 -10.23 -12.84
CA GLU A 188 16.16 -10.41 -12.21
C GLU A 188 17.10 -9.28 -12.63
N GLN A 189 17.83 -8.72 -11.68
CA GLN A 189 18.72 -7.56 -11.86
C GLN A 189 18.00 -6.31 -12.43
N ASP A 190 16.67 -6.30 -12.51
CA ASP A 190 15.86 -5.17 -13.00
C ASP A 190 16.10 -4.80 -14.48
N ILE A 191 16.67 -5.70 -15.28
CA ILE A 191 17.03 -5.49 -16.69
C ILE A 191 16.31 -6.44 -17.67
N GLY A 192 15.31 -7.18 -17.19
CA GLY A 192 14.47 -8.06 -18.04
C GLY A 192 15.24 -9.24 -18.63
N ILE A 193 16.07 -9.90 -17.83
CA ILE A 193 16.88 -11.07 -18.28
C ILE A 193 15.97 -12.18 -18.78
N GLU A 194 14.80 -12.37 -18.16
CA GLU A 194 13.84 -13.42 -18.48
C GLU A 194 13.10 -13.17 -19.79
N PHE A 195 13.12 -11.95 -20.31
CA PHE A 195 12.37 -11.60 -21.51
C PHE A 195 13.08 -12.10 -22.76
N GLN A 196 12.32 -12.60 -23.71
CA GLN A 196 12.80 -12.84 -25.08
C GLN A 196 13.34 -11.53 -25.66
N THR A 197 14.39 -11.60 -26.47
CA THR A 197 15.09 -10.42 -27.00
C THR A 197 14.11 -9.45 -27.71
N GLU A 198 13.21 -9.97 -28.54
CA GLU A 198 12.24 -9.16 -29.29
C GLU A 198 11.27 -8.41 -28.38
N VAL A 199 10.86 -9.08 -27.28
CA VAL A 199 9.96 -8.48 -26.27
C VAL A 199 10.71 -7.38 -25.51
N ARG A 200 11.93 -7.66 -25.05
CA ARG A 200 12.78 -6.70 -24.37
C ARG A 200 13.04 -5.46 -25.22
N ASP A 201 13.42 -5.64 -26.48
CA ASP A 201 13.70 -4.53 -27.40
C ASP A 201 12.44 -3.68 -27.68
N ARG A 202 11.27 -4.33 -27.78
CA ARG A 202 10.00 -3.64 -27.88
C ARG A 202 9.70 -2.80 -26.66
N LEU A 203 9.94 -3.32 -25.46
CA LEU A 203 9.74 -2.59 -24.20
C LEU A 203 10.70 -1.42 -24.06
N ILE A 204 11.98 -1.59 -24.45
CA ILE A 204 12.97 -0.50 -24.44
C ILE A 204 12.50 0.62 -25.34
N ARG A 205 12.08 0.34 -26.58
CA ARG A 205 11.52 1.35 -27.48
C ARG A 205 10.29 2.03 -26.88
N LYS A 206 9.36 1.26 -26.32
CA LYS A 206 8.16 1.80 -25.67
C LYS A 206 8.50 2.77 -24.55
N ILE A 207 9.48 2.44 -23.69
CA ILE A 207 9.92 3.33 -22.61
C ILE A 207 10.57 4.60 -23.20
N GLN A 208 11.42 4.47 -24.20
CA GLN A 208 12.07 5.61 -24.86
C GLN A 208 11.05 6.56 -25.51
N ASP A 209 10.00 6.02 -26.14
CA ASP A 209 8.92 6.80 -26.77
C ASP A 209 8.01 7.50 -25.74
N SER A 210 7.95 7.00 -24.50
CA SER A 210 7.09 7.55 -23.43
C SER A 210 7.61 8.86 -22.81
N SER A 211 8.83 9.27 -23.11
CA SER A 211 9.52 10.40 -22.45
C SER A 211 9.69 10.25 -20.92
N VAL A 212 9.49 9.06 -20.38
CA VAL A 212 9.81 8.74 -18.99
C VAL A 212 11.27 8.27 -18.88
N PRO A 213 12.05 8.72 -17.87
CA PRO A 213 13.43 8.27 -17.71
C PRO A 213 13.54 6.74 -17.67
N PHE A 214 14.37 6.17 -18.55
CA PHE A 214 14.65 4.74 -18.57
C PHE A 214 15.75 4.39 -17.59
N LEU A 215 15.42 3.57 -16.60
CA LEU A 215 16.36 3.07 -15.61
C LEU A 215 16.83 1.68 -16.02
N TYR A 216 18.12 1.59 -16.44
CA TYR A 216 18.75 0.34 -16.88
C TYR A 216 20.08 0.17 -16.18
N GLN A 217 20.05 -0.48 -15.02
CA GLN A 217 21.20 -0.69 -14.16
C GLN A 217 21.12 -2.05 -13.49
N SER A 218 22.03 -2.97 -13.86
CA SER A 218 22.06 -4.35 -13.35
C SER A 218 22.73 -4.50 -11.97
N ASP A 219 23.58 -3.55 -11.58
CA ASP A 219 24.15 -3.53 -10.23
C ASP A 219 23.11 -3.03 -9.25
N LEU A 220 22.70 -3.88 -8.31
CA LEU A 220 21.62 -3.56 -7.36
C LEU A 220 21.93 -2.32 -6.51
N VAL A 221 23.15 -2.16 -6.03
CA VAL A 221 23.53 -1.01 -5.19
C VAL A 221 23.39 0.30 -5.97
N LYS A 222 23.90 0.31 -7.21
CA LYS A 222 23.80 1.48 -8.09
C LYS A 222 22.33 1.76 -8.50
N ASN A 223 21.57 0.71 -8.79
CA ASN A 223 20.16 0.81 -9.14
C ASN A 223 19.36 1.45 -7.99
N VAL A 224 19.54 0.93 -6.77
CA VAL A 224 18.86 1.47 -5.58
C VAL A 224 19.28 2.92 -5.31
N ALA A 225 20.58 3.23 -5.41
CA ALA A 225 21.08 4.59 -5.25
C ALA A 225 20.46 5.56 -6.28
N GLU A 226 20.32 5.11 -7.53
CA GLU A 226 19.70 5.91 -8.59
C GLU A 226 18.20 6.13 -8.33
N ARG A 227 17.46 5.07 -7.94
CA ARG A 227 16.04 5.18 -7.55
C ARG A 227 15.85 6.16 -6.39
N MET A 228 16.68 6.07 -5.35
CA MET A 228 16.61 6.99 -4.22
C MET A 228 16.85 8.44 -4.65
N ARG A 229 17.84 8.69 -5.52
CA ARG A 229 18.10 10.01 -6.08
C ARG A 229 16.90 10.54 -6.91
N MET A 230 16.28 9.66 -7.72
CA MET A 230 15.08 10.03 -8.49
C MET A 230 13.92 10.40 -7.57
N TYR A 231 13.67 9.64 -6.50
CA TYR A 231 12.63 9.98 -5.50
C TYR A 231 12.90 11.31 -4.82
N GLU A 232 14.15 11.63 -4.52
CA GLU A 232 14.54 12.86 -3.85
C GLU A 232 14.43 14.08 -4.78
N SER A 233 14.80 13.93 -6.07
CA SER A 233 14.91 15.04 -7.03
C SER A 233 13.61 15.36 -7.77
N ALA A 234 12.70 14.40 -7.95
CA ALA A 234 11.52 14.56 -8.80
C ALA A 234 10.48 15.56 -8.30
N ALA A 235 10.51 15.93 -7.02
CA ALA A 235 9.65 16.94 -6.44
C ALA A 235 10.34 17.59 -5.22
N PRO A 236 10.05 18.84 -4.88
CA PRO A 236 10.61 19.48 -3.70
C PRO A 236 10.10 18.82 -2.41
N GLY A 237 10.88 18.94 -1.33
CA GLY A 237 10.54 18.42 -0.01
C GLY A 237 11.06 17.02 0.30
N ARG A 238 10.94 16.65 1.56
CA ARG A 238 11.36 15.32 2.07
C ARG A 238 10.35 14.25 1.66
N ILE A 239 10.84 13.04 1.40
CA ILE A 239 9.99 11.85 1.24
C ILE A 239 9.39 11.51 2.61
N ALA A 240 8.07 11.58 2.73
CA ALA A 240 7.36 11.32 3.99
C ALA A 240 7.12 9.83 4.24
N ALA A 241 6.98 9.03 3.17
CA ALA A 241 6.88 7.57 3.23
C ALA A 241 7.29 6.93 1.90
N PHE A 242 7.70 5.67 1.93
CA PHE A 242 7.89 4.82 0.75
C PHE A 242 6.82 3.73 0.74
N ILE A 243 6.10 3.58 -0.37
CA ILE A 243 5.14 2.50 -0.61
C ILE A 243 5.78 1.47 -1.53
N ASN A 244 5.91 0.23 -1.06
CA ASN A 244 6.30 -0.90 -1.88
C ASN A 244 5.07 -1.70 -2.33
N SER A 245 4.77 -1.65 -3.62
CA SER A 245 3.70 -2.40 -4.27
C SER A 245 4.20 -3.41 -5.31
N GLY A 246 5.45 -3.84 -5.18
CA GLY A 246 6.05 -4.79 -6.10
C GLY A 246 7.20 -5.58 -5.48
N GLY A 247 7.40 -6.82 -5.95
CA GLY A 247 8.36 -7.77 -5.40
C GLY A 247 9.70 -7.86 -6.16
N GLY A 248 10.01 -6.94 -7.08
CA GLY A 248 11.28 -6.96 -7.81
C GLY A 248 12.48 -6.61 -6.94
N ASP A 249 13.66 -7.17 -7.26
CA ASP A 249 14.91 -7.03 -6.50
C ASP A 249 15.26 -5.58 -6.18
N ALA A 250 15.06 -4.67 -7.14
CA ALA A 250 15.32 -3.26 -6.93
C ALA A 250 14.47 -2.65 -5.79
N ASN A 251 13.25 -3.16 -5.58
CA ASN A 251 12.37 -2.67 -4.53
C ASN A 251 12.61 -3.37 -3.18
N ILE A 252 12.68 -4.71 -3.15
CA ILE A 252 12.73 -5.48 -1.89
C ILE A 252 14.14 -5.94 -1.52
N GLY A 253 15.09 -5.92 -2.46
CA GLY A 253 16.42 -6.48 -2.29
C GLY A 253 16.45 -7.99 -2.49
N THR A 254 17.61 -8.58 -2.23
CA THR A 254 17.87 -10.01 -2.35
C THR A 254 17.95 -10.72 -1.00
N SER A 255 17.88 -9.96 0.10
CA SER A 255 17.95 -10.52 1.45
C SER A 255 16.67 -11.23 1.85
N ARG A 256 16.82 -12.39 2.52
CA ARG A 256 15.69 -13.12 3.12
C ARG A 256 14.98 -12.37 4.24
N LEU A 257 15.58 -11.33 4.81
CA LEU A 257 14.96 -10.50 5.84
C LEU A 257 13.63 -9.87 5.38
N VAL A 258 13.41 -9.74 4.07
CA VAL A 258 12.12 -9.26 3.55
C VAL A 258 10.96 -10.21 3.89
N LEU A 259 11.23 -11.51 4.05
CA LEU A 259 10.22 -12.52 4.40
C LEU A 259 9.75 -12.41 5.86
N ASP A 260 10.57 -11.79 6.72
CA ASP A 260 10.27 -11.58 8.14
C ASP A 260 9.46 -10.30 8.36
N LEU A 261 9.31 -9.46 7.32
CA LEU A 261 8.56 -8.22 7.41
C LEU A 261 7.04 -8.51 7.47
N ARG A 262 6.40 -7.94 8.46
CA ARG A 262 4.93 -7.93 8.48
C ARG A 262 4.41 -6.98 7.40
N PRO A 263 3.37 -7.37 6.64
CA PRO A 263 2.77 -6.46 5.68
C PRO A 263 2.11 -5.26 6.40
N GLY A 264 2.11 -4.12 5.72
CA GLY A 264 1.59 -2.86 6.26
C GLY A 264 2.71 -1.87 6.59
N LEU A 265 2.50 -1.06 7.62
CA LEU A 265 3.49 -0.07 8.06
C LEU A 265 4.66 -0.76 8.79
N VAL A 266 5.85 -0.61 8.23
CA VAL A 266 7.10 -1.16 8.76
C VAL A 266 7.91 -0.01 9.36
N LEU A 267 8.19 -0.12 10.66
CA LEU A 267 9.01 0.83 11.41
C LEU A 267 10.28 0.12 11.89
N ALA A 268 11.44 0.72 11.61
CA ALA A 268 12.75 0.26 12.08
C ALA A 268 13.02 -1.26 11.90
N PRO A 269 12.91 -1.82 10.68
CA PRO A 269 13.20 -3.23 10.44
C PRO A 269 14.70 -3.54 10.63
N ALA A 270 15.02 -4.81 10.86
CA ALA A 270 16.41 -5.26 10.74
C ALA A 270 16.92 -4.99 9.31
N LEU A 271 18.11 -4.41 9.20
CA LEU A 271 18.69 -4.01 7.92
C LEU A 271 19.68 -5.06 7.42
N PRO A 272 19.53 -5.57 6.18
CA PRO A 272 20.54 -6.42 5.58
C PRO A 272 21.81 -5.63 5.23
N PRO A 273 22.91 -6.32 4.86
CA PRO A 273 24.08 -5.68 4.26
C PRO A 273 23.71 -4.83 3.03
N VAL A 274 24.43 -3.74 2.79
CA VAL A 274 24.17 -2.81 1.68
C VAL A 274 24.01 -3.49 0.32
N PRO A 275 24.84 -4.48 -0.07
CA PRO A 275 24.69 -5.15 -1.37
C PRO A 275 23.37 -5.92 -1.56
N GLU A 276 22.69 -6.25 -0.47
CA GLU A 276 21.42 -7.00 -0.51
C GLU A 276 20.19 -6.12 -0.38
N ARG A 277 20.35 -4.80 -0.14
CA ARG A 277 19.24 -3.88 0.08
C ARG A 277 18.55 -3.51 -1.22
N GLY A 278 17.20 -3.62 -1.22
CA GLY A 278 16.35 -2.88 -2.15
C GLY A 278 15.97 -1.51 -1.59
N VAL A 279 15.22 -0.73 -2.37
CA VAL A 279 14.72 0.60 -1.97
C VAL A 279 13.97 0.55 -0.63
N LEU A 280 13.22 -0.51 -0.34
CA LEU A 280 12.52 -0.72 0.92
C LEU A 280 13.46 -0.58 2.13
N PHE A 281 14.55 -1.34 2.12
CA PHE A 281 15.52 -1.32 3.22
C PHE A 281 16.37 -0.05 3.24
N GLU A 282 16.68 0.51 2.07
CA GLU A 282 17.42 1.76 1.97
C GLU A 282 16.58 2.95 2.47
N ALA A 283 15.28 2.98 2.17
CA ALA A 283 14.35 3.96 2.73
C ALA A 283 14.27 3.85 4.25
N ALA A 284 14.10 2.61 4.76
CA ALA A 284 14.10 2.35 6.21
C ALA A 284 15.40 2.77 6.89
N ALA A 285 16.57 2.51 6.26
CA ALA A 285 17.89 2.93 6.77
C ALA A 285 18.03 4.47 6.87
N ARG A 286 17.30 5.21 6.03
CA ARG A 286 17.23 6.68 6.07
C ARG A 286 16.14 7.21 7.00
N GLY A 287 15.47 6.34 7.77
CA GLY A 287 14.38 6.71 8.66
C GLY A 287 13.10 7.12 7.95
N ILE A 288 12.92 6.74 6.68
CA ILE A 288 11.69 6.95 5.92
C ILE A 288 10.73 5.80 6.28
N PRO A 289 9.52 6.08 6.78
CA PRO A 289 8.50 5.07 7.01
C PRO A 289 8.23 4.26 5.74
N VAL A 290 8.13 2.94 5.86
CA VAL A 290 7.88 2.03 4.74
C VAL A 290 6.50 1.41 4.87
N ILE A 291 5.71 1.48 3.81
CA ILE A 291 4.45 0.74 3.67
C ILE A 291 4.70 -0.42 2.71
N HIS A 292 4.75 -1.63 3.27
CA HIS A 292 5.02 -2.86 2.52
C HIS A 292 3.73 -3.61 2.25
N LEU A 293 3.26 -3.59 1.00
CA LEU A 293 1.94 -4.14 0.62
C LEU A 293 1.98 -5.64 0.27
N LEU A 294 3.15 -6.27 0.30
CA LEU A 294 3.30 -7.71 0.13
C LEU A 294 3.33 -8.36 1.52
N TYR A 295 3.05 -9.44 1.54
CA TYR A 295 2.23 -10.61 1.58
C TYR A 295 0.73 -10.26 1.68
N VAL A 296 0.07 -10.22 0.53
CA VAL A 296 -1.31 -9.71 0.37
C VAL A 296 -2.31 -10.41 1.27
N LYS A 297 -2.20 -11.74 1.47
CA LYS A 297 -3.11 -12.48 2.36
C LYS A 297 -3.01 -12.02 3.81
N GLY A 298 -1.78 -11.84 4.30
CA GLY A 298 -1.55 -11.31 5.65
C GLY A 298 -2.08 -9.89 5.81
N LEU A 299 -1.87 -9.03 4.79
CA LEU A 299 -2.39 -7.66 4.77
C LEU A 299 -3.92 -7.63 4.84
N ALA A 300 -4.59 -8.43 4.00
CA ALA A 300 -6.05 -8.52 3.97
C ALA A 300 -6.62 -9.02 5.31
N MET A 301 -6.05 -10.10 5.85
CA MET A 301 -6.49 -10.67 7.14
C MET A 301 -6.33 -9.70 8.30
N GLN A 302 -5.19 -9.01 8.41
CA GLN A 302 -4.93 -8.01 9.45
C GLN A 302 -5.91 -6.82 9.38
N ALA A 303 -6.33 -6.46 8.17
CA ALA A 303 -7.25 -5.37 7.93
C ALA A 303 -8.74 -5.78 7.94
N GLY A 304 -9.05 -7.07 8.18
CA GLY A 304 -10.42 -7.57 8.10
C GLY A 304 -11.04 -7.48 6.71
N LEU A 305 -10.20 -7.40 5.67
CA LEU A 305 -10.66 -7.40 4.28
C LEU A 305 -10.92 -8.83 3.79
N PRO A 306 -11.96 -9.04 2.97
CA PRO A 306 -12.24 -10.35 2.41
C PRO A 306 -11.11 -10.79 1.48
N TRP A 307 -10.76 -12.07 1.58
CA TRP A 307 -9.85 -12.74 0.66
C TRP A 307 -10.59 -13.16 -0.60
N ASP A 308 -10.05 -12.81 -1.76
CA ASP A 308 -10.57 -13.17 -3.07
C ASP A 308 -12.08 -12.87 -3.27
N PRO A 309 -12.53 -11.62 -3.05
CA PRO A 309 -13.95 -11.30 -3.05
C PRO A 309 -14.57 -11.33 -4.45
N ILE A 310 -15.72 -12.01 -4.58
CA ILE A 310 -16.57 -12.02 -5.75
C ILE A 310 -18.02 -11.88 -5.27
N PRO A 311 -18.73 -10.76 -5.56
CA PRO A 311 -18.27 -9.51 -6.19
C PRO A 311 -17.32 -8.69 -5.31
N LEU A 312 -16.73 -7.64 -5.89
CA LEU A 312 -15.94 -6.68 -5.12
C LEU A 312 -16.81 -5.97 -4.08
N PRO A 313 -16.27 -5.74 -2.86
CA PRO A 313 -16.95 -4.94 -1.86
C PRO A 313 -17.12 -3.49 -2.32
N ARG A 314 -18.19 -2.84 -1.86
CA ARG A 314 -18.37 -1.40 -2.04
C ARG A 314 -17.35 -0.60 -1.22
N PRO A 315 -17.02 0.63 -1.65
CA PRO A 315 -16.21 1.55 -0.85
C PRO A 315 -16.75 1.71 0.58
N ALA A 316 -15.92 1.40 1.56
CA ALA A 316 -16.24 1.43 2.97
C ALA A 316 -15.01 1.76 3.83
N VAL A 317 -15.23 2.09 5.08
CA VAL A 317 -14.17 2.27 6.06
C VAL A 317 -13.56 0.91 6.41
N VAL A 318 -12.24 0.81 6.32
CA VAL A 318 -11.50 -0.37 6.78
C VAL A 318 -11.20 -0.19 8.26
N GLN A 319 -11.77 -1.03 9.10
CA GLN A 319 -11.44 -1.06 10.53
C GLN A 319 -10.21 -1.95 10.72
N GLN A 320 -9.07 -1.36 11.00
CA GLN A 320 -7.92 -2.15 11.44
C GLN A 320 -8.22 -2.73 12.82
N THR A 321 -8.06 -4.05 12.96
CA THR A 321 -8.05 -4.71 14.26
C THR A 321 -6.85 -4.16 15.04
N GLY A 322 -7.10 -3.22 15.96
CA GLY A 322 -6.05 -2.55 16.73
C GLY A 322 -6.09 -1.03 16.72
N SER A 323 -7.15 -0.39 16.19
CA SER A 323 -7.35 1.04 16.41
C SER A 323 -7.36 1.28 17.92
N GLY A 324 -6.32 1.96 18.41
CA GLY A 324 -6.11 2.22 19.81
C GLY A 324 -7.28 2.96 20.46
N PRO A 325 -7.33 2.99 21.80
CA PRO A 325 -8.42 3.63 22.53
C PRO A 325 -8.54 5.11 22.13
N THR A 326 -9.77 5.53 21.86
CA THR A 326 -10.11 6.93 21.51
C THR A 326 -9.80 7.89 22.68
N GLY A 327 -9.77 9.20 22.39
CA GLY A 327 -9.61 10.23 23.42
C GLY A 327 -10.63 10.08 24.57
N GLY A 328 -11.86 9.61 24.28
CA GLY A 328 -12.86 9.29 25.28
C GLY A 328 -12.45 8.16 26.23
N PHE A 329 -11.79 7.11 25.75
CA PHE A 329 -11.24 6.05 26.59
C PHE A 329 -10.18 6.57 27.56
N TRP A 330 -9.27 7.43 27.06
CA TRP A 330 -8.24 8.04 27.91
C TRP A 330 -8.84 8.96 28.97
N LEU A 331 -9.90 9.72 28.61
CA LEU A 331 -10.62 10.57 29.55
C LEU A 331 -11.27 9.74 30.67
N VAL A 332 -12.00 8.68 30.32
CA VAL A 332 -12.64 7.78 31.29
C VAL A 332 -11.59 7.09 32.17
N SER A 333 -10.48 6.67 31.59
CA SER A 333 -9.36 6.08 32.34
C SER A 333 -8.76 7.07 33.34
N ALA A 334 -8.51 8.32 32.91
CA ALA A 334 -7.98 9.37 33.79
C ALA A 334 -8.95 9.70 34.92
N MET A 335 -10.25 9.84 34.63
CA MET A 335 -11.29 10.05 35.66
C MET A 335 -11.38 8.88 36.63
N TYR A 336 -11.34 7.65 36.13
CA TYR A 336 -11.33 6.45 36.98
C TYR A 336 -10.15 6.44 37.95
N PHE A 337 -8.92 6.67 37.46
CA PHE A 337 -7.74 6.72 38.32
C PHE A 337 -7.79 7.85 39.34
N ALA A 338 -8.28 9.05 38.94
CA ALA A 338 -8.44 10.17 39.86
C ALA A 338 -9.43 9.84 40.98
N LEU A 339 -10.60 9.27 40.66
CA LEU A 339 -11.61 8.88 41.64
C LEU A 339 -11.10 7.76 42.58
N LEU A 340 -10.35 6.80 42.02
CA LEU A 340 -9.73 5.72 42.80
C LEU A 340 -8.72 6.28 43.82
N LEU A 341 -7.88 7.21 43.40
CA LEU A 341 -6.91 7.89 44.26
C LEU A 341 -7.59 8.68 45.36
N LEU A 342 -8.68 9.39 45.07
CA LEU A 342 -9.49 10.10 46.09
C LEU A 342 -10.09 9.15 47.07
N LEU A 343 -10.60 7.98 46.65
CA LEU A 343 -11.16 6.94 47.54
C LEU A 343 -10.11 6.36 48.45
N ILE A 344 -8.85 6.21 47.98
CA ILE A 344 -7.72 5.68 48.78
C ILE A 344 -7.18 6.75 49.73
N ALA A 345 -7.07 7.99 49.29
CA ALA A 345 -6.46 9.09 50.05
C ALA A 345 -7.42 9.72 51.09
N TYR A 346 -8.71 9.42 51.05
CA TYR A 346 -9.69 10.00 51.97
C TYR A 346 -9.41 9.50 53.40
N PRO A 347 -9.15 10.39 54.39
CA PRO A 347 -8.90 9.98 55.78
C PRO A 347 -10.13 9.33 56.39
N ASP A 348 -9.92 8.42 57.37
CA ASP A 348 -11.00 7.78 58.13
C ASP A 348 -11.79 8.74 58.97
#